data_8658589b36374b2fe27c005b12f0217e
#
_entry.id   8658589b36374b2fe27c005b12f0217e
#
_cell.length_a   1.000
_cell.length_b   1.000
_cell.length_c   1.000
_cell.angle_alpha   90.00
_cell.angle_beta   90.00
_cell.angle_gamma   90.00
#
_symmetry.space_group_name_H-M   'P 1'
#
loop_
_entity.id
_entity.type
_entity.pdbx_description
1 polymer ?
#
loop_
_entity_poly.entity_id
_entity_poly.type
_entity_poly.pdbx_seq_one_letter_code
_entity_poly.pdbx_strand_id
1 'polypeptide(L)'
;KTKSAVRLHSGLQVDLRIVSEEEFPYTLHHFTGSKEHNIALRSRANERGLKINEYGLYRDEERIRCVGENDFFSALGLQYIPPELREGQGEIEAAEENTIPDLISANDIKGMLHMHSNYSDGINSLSDLAKAVKMRGFSYMGLTDHSQTAAYARGLSFERIKRQWEEIDILNETMAPFKIFKGIESDILSDGSLDYKDNELEQFDFIVASIHSQFNMDREKMTERIVRAISHPSTCIIGHLTGRLLLERPGYELNLDRIFEEAVLNNVSIEINAHPSRLDLDWRHVKIARDHGVMLSINTDAHQLSGLDNLQYGIGIARKGWLRKSDVLNTVDTNAFLNFAKSKI
;
A
#
# COMPACT_ATOMS: atom_id res chain seq x y z
N LYS A 1 -17.06 -36.26 11.88
CA LYS A 1 -16.35 -35.12 12.51
C LYS A 1 -16.26 -34.00 11.46
N THR A 2 -16.82 -32.85 11.76
CA THR A 2 -16.83 -31.66 10.87
C THR A 2 -15.71 -30.66 11.19
N LYS A 3 -14.94 -30.92 12.27
CA LYS A 3 -13.85 -30.06 12.74
C LYS A 3 -12.59 -30.85 13.06
N SER A 4 -11.45 -30.36 12.63
CA SER A 4 -10.10 -30.77 13.07
C SER A 4 -9.28 -29.53 13.36
N ALA A 5 -8.41 -29.59 14.36
CA ALA A 5 -7.48 -28.53 14.70
C ALA A 5 -6.08 -29.11 14.91
N VAL A 6 -5.07 -28.43 14.39
CA VAL A 6 -3.66 -28.77 14.58
C VAL A 6 -2.85 -27.53 14.97
N ARG A 7 -1.80 -27.74 15.73
CA ARG A 7 -0.81 -26.69 16.00
C ARG A 7 0.48 -27.02 15.24
N LEU A 8 0.90 -26.11 14.40
CA LEU A 8 2.13 -26.25 13.62
C LEU A 8 3.36 -26.09 14.52
N HIS A 9 4.53 -26.54 14.06
CA HIS A 9 5.79 -26.36 14.79
C HIS A 9 6.16 -24.88 15.02
N SER A 10 5.69 -23.98 14.15
CA SER A 10 5.80 -22.52 14.31
C SER A 10 4.93 -21.94 15.43
N GLY A 11 4.08 -22.75 16.09
CA GLY A 11 3.12 -22.31 17.08
C GLY A 11 1.76 -21.86 16.52
N LEU A 12 1.65 -21.74 15.19
CA LEU A 12 0.40 -21.35 14.52
C LEU A 12 -0.66 -22.46 14.69
N GLN A 13 -1.86 -22.06 15.11
CA GLN A 13 -3.02 -22.95 15.14
C GLN A 13 -3.74 -22.92 13.79
N VAL A 14 -4.07 -24.09 13.26
CA VAL A 14 -4.83 -24.27 12.02
C VAL A 14 -6.09 -25.06 12.35
N ASP A 15 -7.25 -24.47 12.05
CA ASP A 15 -8.55 -25.11 12.18
C ASP A 15 -9.09 -25.48 10.79
N LEU A 16 -9.39 -26.76 10.59
CA LEU A 16 -10.06 -27.26 9.38
C LEU A 16 -11.55 -27.49 9.67
N ARG A 17 -12.41 -26.96 8.81
CA ARG A 17 -13.84 -27.21 8.82
C ARG A 17 -14.24 -27.92 7.54
N ILE A 18 -15.10 -28.95 7.68
CA ILE A 18 -15.70 -29.67 6.54
C ILE A 18 -17.19 -29.40 6.63
N VAL A 19 -17.76 -28.86 5.57
CA VAL A 19 -19.16 -28.47 5.46
C VAL A 19 -19.71 -28.91 4.11
N SER A 20 -21.03 -28.96 3.95
CA SER A 20 -21.67 -29.20 2.66
C SER A 20 -21.51 -27.97 1.73
N GLU A 21 -21.71 -28.17 0.43
CA GLU A 21 -21.72 -27.07 -0.55
C GLU A 21 -22.78 -26.02 -0.20
N GLU A 22 -23.92 -26.46 0.32
CA GLU A 22 -25.01 -25.59 0.72
C GLU A 22 -24.69 -24.73 1.96
N GLU A 23 -23.80 -25.19 2.83
CA GLU A 23 -23.37 -24.46 4.04
C GLU A 23 -22.16 -23.58 3.77
N PHE A 24 -21.41 -23.85 2.70
CA PHE A 24 -20.13 -23.22 2.42
C PHE A 24 -20.17 -21.68 2.38
N PRO A 25 -21.13 -20.99 1.72
CA PRO A 25 -21.18 -19.53 1.69
C PRO A 25 -21.26 -18.90 3.09
N TYR A 26 -22.06 -19.48 3.99
CA TYR A 26 -22.23 -18.98 5.36
C TYR A 26 -21.02 -19.26 6.23
N THR A 27 -20.45 -20.46 6.09
CA THR A 27 -19.24 -20.87 6.79
C THR A 27 -18.05 -20.00 6.36
N LEU A 28 -17.87 -19.76 5.06
CA LEU A 28 -16.83 -18.90 4.51
C LEU A 28 -16.96 -17.49 5.09
N HIS A 29 -18.14 -16.88 5.02
CA HIS A 29 -18.38 -15.56 5.59
C HIS A 29 -18.05 -15.52 7.09
N HIS A 30 -18.58 -16.50 7.87
CA HIS A 30 -18.40 -16.56 9.32
C HIS A 30 -16.91 -16.61 9.72
N PHE A 31 -16.11 -17.47 9.06
CA PHE A 31 -14.68 -17.65 9.37
C PHE A 31 -13.76 -16.62 8.73
N THR A 32 -14.23 -15.88 7.74
CA THR A 32 -13.52 -14.72 7.21
C THR A 32 -13.48 -13.57 8.23
N GLY A 33 -14.58 -13.36 8.98
CA GLY A 33 -14.65 -12.32 10.01
C GLY A 33 -14.78 -10.92 9.37
N SER A 34 -14.40 -9.86 10.06
CA SER A 34 -13.90 -9.87 11.45
C SER A 34 -14.98 -10.27 12.47
N LYS A 35 -14.61 -10.38 13.74
CA LYS A 35 -15.58 -10.59 14.83
C LYS A 35 -16.58 -9.44 14.91
N GLU A 36 -16.10 -8.22 14.81
CA GLU A 36 -16.86 -6.98 14.85
C GLU A 36 -17.88 -6.94 13.71
N HIS A 37 -17.44 -7.24 12.49
CA HIS A 37 -18.31 -7.37 11.32
C HIS A 37 -19.42 -8.42 11.54
N ASN A 38 -19.05 -9.61 12.00
CA ASN A 38 -20.01 -10.68 12.25
C ASN A 38 -21.04 -10.31 13.33
N ILE A 39 -20.64 -9.58 14.37
CA ILE A 39 -21.56 -9.11 15.43
C ILE A 39 -22.55 -8.11 14.85
N ALA A 40 -22.06 -7.07 14.15
CA ALA A 40 -22.90 -6.04 13.55
C ALA A 40 -23.89 -6.64 12.54
N LEU A 41 -23.43 -7.57 11.69
CA LEU A 41 -24.28 -8.20 10.68
C LEU A 41 -25.35 -9.09 11.29
N ARG A 42 -25.05 -9.79 12.41
CA ARG A 42 -26.07 -10.57 13.15
C ARG A 42 -27.10 -9.67 13.80
N SER A 43 -26.70 -8.54 14.40
CA SER A 43 -27.64 -7.58 14.97
C SER A 43 -28.63 -7.10 13.91
N ARG A 44 -28.11 -6.67 12.77
CA ARG A 44 -28.91 -6.24 11.62
C ARG A 44 -29.87 -7.34 11.11
N ALA A 45 -29.41 -8.59 11.02
CA ALA A 45 -30.25 -9.70 10.59
C ALA A 45 -31.41 -9.93 11.58
N ASN A 46 -31.12 -9.89 12.88
CA ASN A 46 -32.15 -10.04 13.93
C ASN A 46 -33.22 -8.95 13.85
N GLU A 47 -32.84 -7.69 13.61
CA GLU A 47 -33.77 -6.57 13.44
C GLU A 47 -34.70 -6.75 12.24
N ARG A 48 -34.31 -7.60 11.28
CA ARG A 48 -35.09 -7.94 10.07
C ARG A 48 -35.81 -9.30 10.16
N GLY A 49 -35.86 -9.90 11.35
CA GLY A 49 -36.47 -11.21 11.57
C GLY A 49 -35.69 -12.38 10.95
N LEU A 50 -34.34 -12.16 10.74
CA LEU A 50 -33.44 -13.18 10.19
C LEU A 50 -32.46 -13.64 11.27
N LYS A 51 -31.97 -14.87 11.16
CA LYS A 51 -30.97 -15.46 12.06
C LYS A 51 -29.78 -15.96 11.25
N ILE A 52 -28.56 -15.54 11.62
CA ILE A 52 -27.29 -15.96 11.00
C ILE A 52 -26.51 -16.84 11.97
N ASN A 53 -26.00 -17.95 11.46
CA ASN A 53 -24.93 -18.74 12.08
C ASN A 53 -23.97 -19.28 11.01
N GLU A 54 -22.97 -20.06 11.41
CA GLU A 54 -21.97 -20.62 10.50
C GLU A 54 -22.53 -21.67 9.51
N TYR A 55 -23.78 -22.09 9.65
CA TYR A 55 -24.41 -23.11 8.80
C TYR A 55 -25.50 -22.54 7.89
N GLY A 56 -25.93 -21.31 8.13
CA GLY A 56 -27.02 -20.75 7.34
C GLY A 56 -27.51 -19.37 7.74
N LEU A 57 -28.32 -18.81 6.85
CA LEU A 57 -29.18 -17.66 7.06
C LEU A 57 -30.64 -18.22 7.10
N TYR A 58 -31.40 -17.90 8.14
CA TYR A 58 -32.73 -18.44 8.37
C TYR A 58 -33.76 -17.33 8.51
N ARG A 59 -34.95 -17.62 8.00
CA ARG A 59 -36.19 -16.92 8.35
C ARG A 59 -37.06 -17.93 9.08
N ASP A 60 -37.36 -17.68 10.34
CA ASP A 60 -37.97 -18.68 11.26
C ASP A 60 -37.11 -19.97 11.27
N GLU A 61 -37.66 -21.11 10.86
CA GLU A 61 -36.94 -22.38 10.76
C GLU A 61 -36.48 -22.73 9.34
N GLU A 62 -36.78 -21.87 8.33
CA GLU A 62 -36.45 -22.11 6.95
C GLU A 62 -35.09 -21.47 6.59
N ARG A 63 -34.20 -22.30 6.03
CA ARG A 63 -32.91 -21.81 5.54
C ARG A 63 -33.10 -21.10 4.19
N ILE A 64 -32.71 -19.85 4.13
CA ILE A 64 -32.61 -19.08 2.88
C ILE A 64 -31.43 -19.62 2.07
N ARG A 65 -31.66 -20.11 0.86
CA ARG A 65 -30.64 -20.70 0.03
C ARG A 65 -29.76 -19.59 -0.57
N CYS A 66 -28.43 -19.70 -0.41
CA CYS A 66 -27.42 -18.86 -1.04
C CYS A 66 -26.39 -19.75 -1.77
N VAL A 67 -26.07 -19.44 -3.02
CA VAL A 67 -25.07 -20.16 -3.82
C VAL A 67 -23.67 -19.62 -3.52
N GLY A 68 -23.57 -18.35 -3.14
CA GLY A 68 -22.35 -17.68 -2.78
C GLY A 68 -22.57 -16.51 -1.82
N GLU A 69 -21.49 -15.81 -1.46
CA GLU A 69 -21.57 -14.66 -0.56
C GLU A 69 -22.38 -13.50 -1.14
N ASN A 70 -22.42 -13.33 -2.49
CA ASN A 70 -23.29 -12.33 -3.11
C ASN A 70 -24.75 -12.53 -2.77
N ASP A 71 -25.25 -13.78 -2.84
CA ASP A 71 -26.63 -14.10 -2.50
C ASP A 71 -26.88 -13.88 -1.00
N PHE A 72 -25.89 -14.23 -0.17
CA PHE A 72 -25.94 -14.03 1.27
C PHE A 72 -26.12 -12.54 1.63
N PHE A 73 -25.31 -11.63 1.08
CA PHE A 73 -25.45 -10.19 1.31
C PHE A 73 -26.77 -9.65 0.72
N SER A 74 -27.14 -10.08 -0.49
CA SER A 74 -28.40 -9.68 -1.14
C SER A 74 -29.61 -10.07 -0.31
N ALA A 75 -29.63 -11.28 0.30
CA ALA A 75 -30.72 -11.72 1.16
C ALA A 75 -30.84 -10.88 2.46
N LEU A 76 -29.77 -10.20 2.86
CA LEU A 76 -29.72 -9.23 3.96
C LEU A 76 -30.07 -7.80 3.51
N GLY A 77 -30.33 -7.59 2.22
CA GLY A 77 -30.59 -6.27 1.63
C GLY A 77 -29.33 -5.41 1.60
N LEU A 78 -28.18 -6.01 1.33
CA LEU A 78 -26.87 -5.37 1.30
C LEU A 78 -26.19 -5.58 -0.05
N GLN A 79 -25.43 -4.59 -0.51
CA GLN A 79 -24.40 -4.77 -1.52
C GLN A 79 -23.36 -5.77 -1.01
N TYR A 80 -22.71 -6.52 -1.92
CA TYR A 80 -21.59 -7.38 -1.54
C TYR A 80 -20.47 -6.60 -0.87
N ILE A 81 -20.04 -7.08 0.29
CA ILE A 81 -18.92 -6.50 1.03
C ILE A 81 -17.67 -7.37 0.80
N PRO A 82 -16.63 -6.85 0.11
CA PRO A 82 -15.36 -7.55 -0.03
C PRO A 82 -14.73 -7.93 1.32
N PRO A 83 -14.07 -9.09 1.43
CA PRO A 83 -13.49 -9.56 2.69
C PRO A 83 -12.56 -8.54 3.36
N GLU A 84 -11.79 -7.78 2.56
CA GLU A 84 -10.84 -6.78 3.05
C GLU A 84 -11.52 -5.64 3.82
N LEU A 85 -12.80 -5.36 3.54
CA LEU A 85 -13.54 -4.28 4.19
C LEU A 85 -14.28 -4.71 5.48
N ARG A 86 -14.34 -6.00 5.78
CA ARG A 86 -15.16 -6.57 6.89
C ARG A 86 -14.47 -6.35 8.24
N GLU A 87 -14.28 -5.09 8.65
CA GLU A 87 -13.53 -4.71 9.85
C GLU A 87 -14.35 -3.84 10.84
N GLY A 88 -15.66 -3.70 10.62
CA GLY A 88 -16.52 -2.86 11.46
C GLY A 88 -16.19 -1.37 11.31
N GLN A 89 -15.85 -0.92 10.10
CA GLN A 89 -15.45 0.46 9.79
C GLN A 89 -16.47 1.20 8.92
N GLY A 90 -17.77 0.84 9.05
CA GLY A 90 -18.86 1.47 8.29
C GLY A 90 -19.21 0.73 6.99
N GLU A 91 -18.69 -0.49 6.78
CA GLU A 91 -18.92 -1.25 5.57
C GLU A 91 -20.37 -1.76 5.45
N ILE A 92 -21.07 -1.97 6.55
CA ILE A 92 -22.47 -2.41 6.53
C ILE A 92 -23.37 -1.27 6.09
N GLU A 93 -23.16 -0.08 6.64
CA GLU A 93 -23.87 1.14 6.27
C GLU A 93 -23.61 1.49 4.80
N ALA A 94 -22.37 1.44 4.37
CA ALA A 94 -22.01 1.67 2.98
C ALA A 94 -22.65 0.65 2.02
N ALA A 95 -22.74 -0.63 2.43
CA ALA A 95 -23.39 -1.66 1.64
C ALA A 95 -24.92 -1.48 1.59
N GLU A 96 -25.53 -0.95 2.64
CA GLU A 96 -26.96 -0.59 2.65
C GLU A 96 -27.27 0.55 1.71
N GLU A 97 -26.39 1.55 1.66
CA GLU A 97 -26.49 2.72 0.78
C GLU A 97 -26.01 2.44 -0.64
N ASN A 98 -25.50 1.25 -0.94
CA ASN A 98 -24.86 0.89 -2.22
C ASN A 98 -23.66 1.79 -2.57
N THR A 99 -22.87 2.18 -1.56
CA THR A 99 -21.69 3.05 -1.69
C THR A 99 -20.36 2.34 -1.48
N ILE A 100 -20.35 1.01 -1.40
CA ILE A 100 -19.10 0.22 -1.39
C ILE A 100 -18.28 0.59 -2.63
N PRO A 101 -17.03 1.07 -2.48
CA PRO A 101 -16.23 1.51 -3.62
C PRO A 101 -15.79 0.35 -4.52
N ASP A 102 -15.55 0.65 -5.79
CA ASP A 102 -14.80 -0.22 -6.68
C ASP A 102 -13.33 -0.20 -6.27
N LEU A 103 -12.93 -1.24 -5.54
CA LEU A 103 -11.60 -1.31 -4.93
C LEU A 103 -10.51 -1.55 -5.96
N ILE A 104 -9.37 -0.89 -5.75
CA ILE A 104 -8.18 -1.09 -6.56
C ILE A 104 -7.82 -2.57 -6.71
N SER A 105 -7.29 -2.92 -7.88
CA SER A 105 -6.81 -4.25 -8.24
C SER A 105 -5.37 -4.21 -8.78
N ALA A 106 -4.71 -5.37 -8.86
CA ALA A 106 -3.36 -5.48 -9.42
C ALA A 106 -3.30 -4.98 -10.88
N ASN A 107 -4.38 -5.17 -11.67
CA ASN A 107 -4.43 -4.77 -13.06
C ASN A 107 -4.48 -3.24 -13.26
N ASP A 108 -4.82 -2.49 -12.21
CA ASP A 108 -4.86 -1.03 -12.27
C ASP A 108 -3.47 -0.41 -12.19
N ILE A 109 -2.51 -1.08 -11.57
CA ILE A 109 -1.14 -0.59 -11.40
C ILE A 109 -0.43 -0.56 -12.76
N LYS A 110 0.16 0.59 -13.12
CA LYS A 110 0.87 0.84 -14.36
C LYS A 110 2.38 0.93 -14.20
N GLY A 111 2.84 1.26 -13.02
CA GLY A 111 4.26 1.38 -12.74
C GLY A 111 4.65 1.08 -11.31
N MET A 112 5.94 0.87 -11.08
CA MET A 112 6.55 0.62 -9.77
C MET A 112 7.54 1.72 -9.47
N LEU A 113 7.45 2.38 -8.30
CA LEU A 113 8.12 3.67 -8.04
C LEU A 113 9.14 3.66 -6.90
N HIS A 114 9.34 2.54 -6.20
CA HIS A 114 10.31 2.43 -5.12
C HIS A 114 10.99 1.08 -5.19
N MET A 115 12.26 1.08 -5.63
CA MET A 115 13.11 -0.11 -5.73
C MET A 115 14.59 0.27 -5.85
N HIS A 116 15.44 -0.68 -5.44
CA HIS A 116 16.88 -0.51 -5.31
C HIS A 116 17.65 -1.44 -6.23
N SER A 117 18.68 -0.90 -6.87
CA SER A 117 19.61 -1.65 -7.70
C SER A 117 20.92 -1.93 -6.97
N ASN A 118 21.84 -2.64 -7.64
CA ASN A 118 23.21 -2.86 -7.15
C ASN A 118 24.08 -1.59 -7.13
N TYR A 119 23.55 -0.45 -7.56
CA TYR A 119 24.18 0.85 -7.33
C TYR A 119 24.20 1.22 -5.85
N SER A 120 23.11 0.93 -5.11
CA SER A 120 23.07 0.99 -3.65
C SER A 120 23.13 -0.41 -3.04
N ASP A 121 22.14 -0.84 -2.29
CA ASP A 121 22.12 -2.10 -1.56
C ASP A 121 21.24 -3.19 -2.20
N GLY A 122 20.59 -2.91 -3.31
CA GLY A 122 19.92 -3.91 -4.10
C GLY A 122 20.89 -4.98 -4.65
N ILE A 123 20.39 -6.18 -4.89
CA ILE A 123 21.18 -7.32 -5.34
C ILE A 123 21.35 -7.32 -6.87
N ASN A 124 20.32 -6.89 -7.59
CA ASN A 124 20.23 -7.03 -9.04
C ASN A 124 20.70 -5.78 -9.78
N SER A 125 21.20 -5.98 -11.01
CA SER A 125 21.54 -4.85 -11.87
C SER A 125 20.29 -4.05 -12.26
N LEU A 126 20.49 -2.77 -12.58
CA LEU A 126 19.42 -1.93 -13.11
C LEU A 126 18.75 -2.56 -14.35
N SER A 127 19.55 -3.12 -15.26
CA SER A 127 19.06 -3.81 -16.47
C SER A 127 18.17 -5.01 -16.12
N ASP A 128 18.53 -5.82 -15.11
CA ASP A 128 17.72 -6.98 -14.70
C ASP A 128 16.42 -6.56 -14.04
N LEU A 129 16.45 -5.51 -13.19
CA LEU A 129 15.25 -4.93 -12.61
C LEU A 129 14.30 -4.41 -13.68
N ALA A 130 14.80 -3.62 -14.63
CA ALA A 130 14.00 -3.05 -15.71
C ALA A 130 13.34 -4.14 -16.57
N LYS A 131 14.08 -5.18 -16.93
CA LYS A 131 13.53 -6.34 -17.65
C LYS A 131 12.45 -7.05 -16.83
N ALA A 132 12.70 -7.27 -15.54
CA ALA A 132 11.76 -7.98 -14.67
C ALA A 132 10.45 -7.21 -14.47
N VAL A 133 10.50 -5.88 -14.33
CA VAL A 133 9.33 -5.01 -14.23
C VAL A 133 8.56 -4.99 -15.54
N LYS A 134 9.25 -4.82 -16.67
CA LYS A 134 8.64 -4.86 -18.02
C LYS A 134 7.97 -6.20 -18.31
N MET A 135 8.60 -7.31 -17.95
CA MET A 135 8.04 -8.67 -18.16
C MET A 135 6.77 -8.92 -17.33
N ARG A 136 6.59 -8.24 -16.20
CA ARG A 136 5.36 -8.28 -15.40
C ARG A 136 4.23 -7.41 -15.98
N GLY A 137 4.46 -6.75 -17.12
CA GLY A 137 3.46 -5.97 -17.85
C GLY A 137 3.31 -4.51 -17.41
N PHE A 138 4.22 -4.00 -16.56
CA PHE A 138 4.21 -2.59 -16.19
C PHE A 138 4.72 -1.70 -17.33
N SER A 139 4.21 -0.48 -17.41
CA SER A 139 4.56 0.49 -18.45
C SER A 139 5.79 1.32 -18.10
N TYR A 140 6.09 1.45 -16.81
CA TYR A 140 7.23 2.21 -16.31
C TYR A 140 7.72 1.71 -14.94
N MET A 141 8.94 2.12 -14.61
CA MET A 141 9.49 2.00 -13.26
C MET A 141 10.20 3.30 -12.86
N GLY A 142 10.26 3.55 -11.56
CA GLY A 142 11.12 4.56 -10.96
C GLY A 142 12.23 3.88 -10.17
N LEU A 143 13.49 4.14 -10.51
CA LEU A 143 14.64 3.67 -9.73
C LEU A 143 14.89 4.66 -8.59
N THR A 144 15.06 4.16 -7.36
CA THR A 144 15.19 5.00 -6.15
C THR A 144 16.27 4.46 -5.22
N ASP A 145 17.48 4.29 -5.74
CA ASP A 145 18.61 3.91 -4.91
C ASP A 145 18.84 4.95 -3.78
N HIS A 146 19.45 4.52 -2.68
CA HIS A 146 19.65 5.38 -1.50
C HIS A 146 20.57 6.56 -1.75
N SER A 147 20.25 7.70 -1.12
CA SER A 147 21.03 8.92 -1.16
C SER A 147 22.33 8.85 -0.34
N GLN A 148 23.19 9.83 -0.49
CA GLN A 148 24.59 9.78 -0.04
C GLN A 148 24.78 9.57 1.48
N THR A 149 23.87 10.03 2.34
CA THR A 149 23.98 9.86 3.79
C THR A 149 23.67 8.44 4.26
N ALA A 150 23.02 7.63 3.44
CA ALA A 150 22.75 6.22 3.71
C ALA A 150 24.01 5.34 3.51
N ALA A 151 25.09 5.62 4.25
CA ALA A 151 26.35 4.90 4.13
C ALA A 151 26.23 3.38 4.34
N TYR A 152 25.32 2.94 5.22
CA TYR A 152 25.01 1.53 5.47
C TYR A 152 24.47 0.80 4.23
N ALA A 153 23.79 1.52 3.35
CA ALA A 153 23.21 1.04 2.10
C ALA A 153 24.05 1.42 0.86
N ARG A 154 25.29 1.82 1.02
CA ARG A 154 26.18 2.29 -0.07
C ARG A 154 25.59 3.47 -0.85
N GLY A 155 24.89 4.38 -0.16
CA GLY A 155 24.22 5.53 -0.72
C GLY A 155 25.05 6.29 -1.78
N LEU A 156 24.40 6.86 -2.77
CA LEU A 156 25.03 7.39 -3.97
C LEU A 156 25.47 8.84 -3.78
N SER A 157 26.75 9.14 -4.09
CA SER A 157 27.14 10.52 -4.37
C SER A 157 26.53 11.00 -5.69
N PHE A 158 26.38 12.31 -5.87
CA PHE A 158 25.80 12.85 -7.09
C PHE A 158 26.56 12.48 -8.37
N GLU A 159 27.86 12.24 -8.27
CA GLU A 159 28.67 11.71 -9.39
C GLU A 159 28.30 10.27 -9.76
N ARG A 160 28.00 9.42 -8.77
CA ARG A 160 27.54 8.05 -9.03
C ARG A 160 26.15 8.04 -9.64
N ILE A 161 25.29 8.97 -9.24
CA ILE A 161 23.95 9.16 -9.81
C ILE A 161 24.06 9.52 -11.31
N LYS A 162 24.96 10.40 -11.71
CA LYS A 162 25.14 10.74 -13.13
C LYS A 162 25.50 9.53 -13.98
N ARG A 163 26.37 8.65 -13.48
CA ARG A 163 26.71 7.40 -14.18
C ARG A 163 25.51 6.45 -14.27
N GLN A 164 24.70 6.38 -13.22
CA GLN A 164 23.45 5.61 -13.23
C GLN A 164 22.46 6.16 -14.27
N TRP A 165 22.38 7.48 -14.40
CA TRP A 165 21.51 8.13 -15.39
C TRP A 165 21.94 7.84 -16.83
N GLU A 166 23.25 7.76 -17.11
CA GLU A 166 23.76 7.33 -18.42
C GLU A 166 23.25 5.91 -18.76
N GLU A 167 23.28 4.98 -17.82
CA GLU A 167 22.73 3.63 -18.01
C GLU A 167 21.22 3.66 -18.21
N ILE A 168 20.48 4.48 -17.42
CA ILE A 168 19.03 4.67 -17.56
C ILE A 168 18.69 5.18 -18.96
N ASP A 169 19.45 6.15 -19.49
CA ASP A 169 19.17 6.72 -20.81
C ASP A 169 19.34 5.66 -21.91
N ILE A 170 20.41 4.85 -21.87
CA ILE A 170 20.64 3.75 -22.81
C ILE A 170 19.49 2.70 -22.71
N LEU A 171 19.06 2.35 -21.50
CA LEU A 171 17.97 1.40 -21.30
C LEU A 171 16.63 1.97 -21.81
N ASN A 172 16.37 3.25 -21.59
CA ASN A 172 15.17 3.91 -22.11
C ASN A 172 15.09 3.89 -23.64
N GLU A 173 16.23 4.04 -24.34
CA GLU A 173 16.27 3.93 -25.81
C GLU A 173 15.98 2.50 -26.26
N THR A 174 16.59 1.50 -25.60
CA THR A 174 16.53 0.09 -26.03
C THR A 174 15.25 -0.62 -25.62
N MET A 175 14.58 -0.14 -24.56
CA MET A 175 13.40 -0.79 -23.97
C MET A 175 12.08 -0.08 -24.30
N ALA A 176 12.12 1.00 -25.12
CA ALA A 176 10.90 1.73 -25.50
C ALA A 176 9.76 0.77 -25.93
N PRO A 177 8.49 1.07 -25.63
CA PRO A 177 7.97 2.25 -24.94
C PRO A 177 8.04 2.19 -23.41
N PHE A 178 8.63 1.15 -22.80
CA PHE A 178 8.84 1.07 -21.36
C PHE A 178 9.76 2.20 -20.90
N LYS A 179 9.39 2.88 -19.79
CA LYS A 179 10.13 4.03 -19.28
C LYS A 179 10.72 3.75 -17.89
N ILE A 180 11.99 4.09 -17.72
CA ILE A 180 12.68 4.15 -16.43
C ILE A 180 12.80 5.62 -16.04
N PHE A 181 12.23 6.01 -14.90
CA PHE A 181 12.36 7.34 -14.32
C PHE A 181 13.60 7.43 -13.43
N LYS A 182 14.32 8.55 -13.51
CA LYS A 182 15.49 8.90 -12.71
C LYS A 182 15.03 9.37 -11.34
N GLY A 183 14.85 8.46 -10.40
CA GLY A 183 14.46 8.77 -9.04
C GLY A 183 15.62 8.65 -8.05
N ILE A 184 15.33 8.98 -6.80
CA ILE A 184 16.19 8.77 -5.63
C ILE A 184 15.32 8.54 -4.40
N GLU A 185 15.73 7.64 -3.50
CA GLU A 185 15.25 7.64 -2.13
C GLU A 185 16.18 8.55 -1.31
N SER A 186 15.75 9.80 -1.14
CA SER A 186 16.49 10.80 -0.38
C SER A 186 16.20 10.68 1.11
N ASP A 187 17.26 10.59 1.91
CA ASP A 187 17.11 10.72 3.36
C ASP A 187 16.50 12.08 3.72
N ILE A 188 15.52 12.09 4.63
CA ILE A 188 15.08 13.28 5.33
C ILE A 188 16.03 13.48 6.49
N LEU A 189 16.87 14.51 6.44
CA LEU A 189 17.84 14.82 7.46
C LEU A 189 17.17 15.25 8.78
N SER A 190 17.94 15.36 9.85
CA SER A 190 17.39 15.64 11.18
C SER A 190 16.66 16.98 11.31
N ASP A 191 16.99 17.92 10.44
CA ASP A 191 16.35 19.24 10.35
C ASP A 191 15.18 19.27 9.35
N GLY A 192 14.88 18.16 8.68
CA GLY A 192 13.81 18.03 7.69
C GLY A 192 14.22 18.38 6.26
N SER A 193 15.47 18.76 6.01
CA SER A 193 16.00 18.96 4.64
C SER A 193 16.25 17.62 3.94
N LEU A 194 16.30 17.62 2.61
CA LEU A 194 16.68 16.47 1.81
C LEU A 194 18.22 16.37 1.68
N ASP A 195 18.72 15.20 1.29
CA ASP A 195 20.13 14.82 1.38
C ASP A 195 21.04 15.35 0.27
N TYR A 196 20.49 16.11 -0.69
CA TYR A 196 21.27 16.78 -1.75
C TYR A 196 20.98 18.27 -1.76
N LYS A 197 21.78 19.05 -2.53
CA LYS A 197 21.52 20.47 -2.76
C LYS A 197 20.32 20.63 -3.70
N ASP A 198 19.61 21.74 -3.57
CA ASP A 198 18.41 22.02 -4.37
C ASP A 198 18.66 21.89 -5.89
N ASN A 199 19.77 22.43 -6.38
CA ASN A 199 20.15 22.34 -7.80
C ASN A 199 20.51 20.92 -8.27
N GLU A 200 20.79 20.01 -7.37
CA GLU A 200 20.99 18.57 -7.64
C GLU A 200 19.64 17.85 -7.61
N LEU A 201 18.77 18.18 -6.62
CA LEU A 201 17.43 17.61 -6.47
C LEU A 201 16.52 17.90 -7.67
N GLU A 202 16.60 19.09 -8.24
CA GLU A 202 15.85 19.52 -9.43
C GLU A 202 16.16 18.69 -10.70
N GLN A 203 17.27 17.94 -10.72
CA GLN A 203 17.66 17.12 -11.88
C GLN A 203 17.05 15.73 -11.89
N PHE A 204 16.41 15.29 -10.78
CA PHE A 204 15.70 14.02 -10.74
C PHE A 204 14.32 14.16 -11.41
N ASP A 205 13.82 13.06 -11.97
CA ASP A 205 12.44 13.01 -12.46
C ASP A 205 11.44 13.02 -11.29
N PHE A 206 11.79 12.39 -10.15
CA PHE A 206 10.97 12.35 -8.92
C PHE A 206 11.82 11.96 -7.72
N ILE A 207 11.33 12.27 -6.51
CA ILE A 207 12.00 11.96 -5.24
C ILE A 207 11.04 11.24 -4.29
N VAL A 208 11.49 10.12 -3.74
CA VAL A 208 10.93 9.49 -2.54
C VAL A 208 11.75 9.99 -1.35
N ALA A 209 11.12 10.68 -0.41
CA ALA A 209 11.77 11.18 0.79
C ALA A 209 11.48 10.27 1.99
N SER A 210 12.51 9.76 2.66
CA SER A 210 12.39 8.72 3.70
C SER A 210 13.23 9.02 4.93
N ILE A 211 12.81 8.51 6.09
CA ILE A 211 13.57 8.60 7.34
C ILE A 211 14.28 7.29 7.62
N HIS A 212 15.63 7.34 7.70
CA HIS A 212 16.47 6.19 8.02
C HIS A 212 17.32 6.35 9.29
N SER A 213 17.21 7.48 9.96
CA SER A 213 18.00 7.79 11.16
C SER A 213 17.22 8.58 12.19
N GLN A 214 17.73 8.62 13.44
CA GLN A 214 17.16 9.43 14.52
C GLN A 214 15.67 9.16 14.79
N PHE A 215 15.30 7.90 14.91
CA PHE A 215 13.92 7.44 15.12
C PHE A 215 13.31 7.83 16.47
N ASN A 216 14.13 8.32 17.43
CA ASN A 216 13.74 8.61 18.82
C ASN A 216 13.34 10.08 19.04
N MET A 217 13.03 10.83 17.98
CA MET A 217 12.49 12.18 18.13
C MET A 217 11.11 12.14 18.77
N ASP A 218 10.76 13.17 19.54
CA ASP A 218 9.39 13.34 20.02
C ASP A 218 8.42 13.60 18.86
N ARG A 219 7.12 13.39 19.12
CA ARG A 219 6.05 13.48 18.13
C ARG A 219 6.08 14.79 17.34
N GLU A 220 6.25 15.92 18.02
CA GLU A 220 6.19 17.24 17.36
C GLU A 220 7.41 17.46 16.46
N LYS A 221 8.62 17.14 16.95
CA LYS A 221 9.84 17.28 16.14
C LYS A 221 9.85 16.33 14.94
N MET A 222 9.37 15.09 15.13
CA MET A 222 9.28 14.12 14.02
C MET A 222 8.26 14.58 12.99
N THR A 223 7.10 15.10 13.43
CA THR A 223 6.09 15.68 12.55
C THR A 223 6.64 16.88 11.77
N GLU A 224 7.31 17.82 12.44
CA GLU A 224 7.90 19.01 11.81
C GLU A 224 8.97 18.64 10.78
N ARG A 225 9.79 17.63 11.09
CA ARG A 225 10.81 17.08 10.18
C ARG A 225 10.19 16.59 8.87
N ILE A 226 9.07 15.84 8.96
CA ILE A 226 8.36 15.31 7.78
C ILE A 226 7.63 16.42 7.04
N VAL A 227 6.95 17.30 7.74
CA VAL A 227 6.25 18.47 7.15
C VAL A 227 7.22 19.33 6.35
N ARG A 228 8.42 19.59 6.89
CA ARG A 228 9.45 20.34 6.15
C ARG A 228 9.89 19.62 4.88
N ALA A 229 10.07 18.30 4.93
CA ALA A 229 10.40 17.51 3.74
C ALA A 229 9.25 17.51 2.70
N ILE A 230 8.00 17.43 3.15
CA ILE A 230 6.80 17.55 2.29
C ILE A 230 6.75 18.90 1.58
N SER A 231 7.08 19.99 2.31
CA SER A 231 7.07 21.34 1.76
C SER A 231 8.20 21.61 0.75
N HIS A 232 9.18 20.70 0.63
CA HIS A 232 10.24 20.85 -0.36
C HIS A 232 9.70 20.63 -1.78
N PRO A 233 9.97 21.54 -2.75
CA PRO A 233 9.37 21.47 -4.09
C PRO A 233 9.73 20.20 -4.86
N SER A 234 10.86 19.56 -4.59
CA SER A 234 11.25 18.32 -5.27
C SER A 234 10.67 17.05 -4.65
N THR A 235 10.02 17.11 -3.48
CA THR A 235 9.45 15.91 -2.85
C THR A 235 8.19 15.44 -3.56
N CYS A 236 8.20 14.24 -4.11
CA CYS A 236 7.05 13.65 -4.79
C CYS A 236 6.30 12.63 -3.93
N ILE A 237 7.03 11.82 -3.19
CA ILE A 237 6.49 10.73 -2.37
C ILE A 237 7.18 10.74 -1.00
N ILE A 238 6.42 10.54 0.08
CA ILE A 238 6.98 10.19 1.38
C ILE A 238 6.99 8.67 1.50
N GLY A 239 8.19 8.10 1.61
CA GLY A 239 8.40 6.66 1.75
C GLY A 239 8.14 6.18 3.17
N HIS A 240 7.63 4.95 3.35
CA HIS A 240 7.37 4.25 4.62
C HIS A 240 7.21 5.18 5.84
N LEU A 241 6.17 6.02 5.78
CA LEU A 241 5.92 7.21 6.62
C LEU A 241 6.15 7.01 8.12
N THR A 242 5.77 5.87 8.71
CA THR A 242 5.88 5.66 10.16
C THR A 242 7.19 5.02 10.58
N GLY A 243 7.98 4.53 9.63
CA GLY A 243 9.25 3.84 9.87
C GLY A 243 9.11 2.53 10.66
N ARG A 244 7.89 1.97 10.75
CA ARG A 244 7.68 0.70 11.47
C ARG A 244 8.36 -0.48 10.77
N LEU A 245 8.80 -1.44 11.59
CA LEU A 245 9.18 -2.77 11.15
C LEU A 245 8.38 -3.77 11.97
N LEU A 246 7.51 -4.53 11.29
CA LEU A 246 6.61 -5.49 11.94
C LEU A 246 7.41 -6.54 12.69
N LEU A 247 7.00 -6.82 13.94
CA LEU A 247 7.65 -7.73 14.89
C LEU A 247 9.04 -7.29 15.38
N GLU A 248 9.58 -6.15 14.92
CA GLU A 248 10.92 -5.67 15.31
C GLU A 248 10.86 -4.30 15.99
N ARG A 249 10.22 -3.31 15.37
CA ARG A 249 10.18 -1.93 15.84
C ARG A 249 8.83 -1.28 15.57
N PRO A 250 8.17 -0.68 16.59
CA PRO A 250 6.99 0.14 16.35
C PRO A 250 7.34 1.36 15.48
N GLY A 251 6.34 1.91 14.80
CA GLY A 251 6.47 3.23 14.16
C GLY A 251 6.69 4.32 15.21
N TYR A 252 7.33 5.41 14.79
CA TYR A 252 7.44 6.60 15.63
C TYR A 252 6.08 7.36 15.67
N GLU A 253 5.88 8.12 16.75
CA GLU A 253 4.65 8.88 16.92
C GLU A 253 4.62 10.11 15.99
N LEU A 254 3.46 10.35 15.36
CA LEU A 254 3.24 11.43 14.40
C LEU A 254 1.89 12.12 14.63
N ASN A 255 1.81 13.38 14.26
CA ASN A 255 0.55 14.05 14.01
C ASN A 255 0.14 13.81 12.54
N LEU A 256 -0.58 12.71 12.31
CA LEU A 256 -0.95 12.28 10.96
C LEU A 256 -1.87 13.29 10.26
N ASP A 257 -2.81 13.91 10.97
CA ASP A 257 -3.72 14.88 10.38
C ASP A 257 -2.94 16.05 9.77
N ARG A 258 -1.99 16.62 10.52
CA ARG A 258 -1.11 17.70 10.03
C ARG A 258 -0.26 17.25 8.83
N ILE A 259 0.26 16.01 8.84
CA ILE A 259 1.04 15.48 7.73
C ILE A 259 0.17 15.30 6.48
N PHE A 260 -1.05 14.80 6.64
CA PHE A 260 -1.97 14.59 5.53
C PHE A 260 -2.45 15.93 4.93
N GLU A 261 -2.76 16.90 5.76
CA GLU A 261 -3.08 18.26 5.32
C GLU A 261 -1.93 18.86 4.50
N GLU A 262 -0.70 18.76 4.99
CA GLU A 262 0.48 19.30 4.30
C GLU A 262 0.78 18.52 3.00
N ALA A 263 0.59 17.20 2.98
CA ALA A 263 0.74 16.38 1.79
C ALA A 263 -0.24 16.79 0.67
N VAL A 264 -1.49 17.07 1.03
CA VAL A 264 -2.51 17.58 0.09
C VAL A 264 -2.15 18.95 -0.43
N LEU A 265 -1.77 19.89 0.46
CA LEU A 265 -1.40 21.26 0.08
C LEU A 265 -0.23 21.30 -0.89
N ASN A 266 0.76 20.42 -0.70
CA ASN A 266 1.95 20.36 -1.53
C ASN A 266 1.84 19.31 -2.66
N ASN A 267 0.68 18.68 -2.85
CA ASN A 267 0.49 17.62 -3.85
C ASN A 267 1.53 16.48 -3.72
N VAL A 268 1.89 16.08 -2.50
CA VAL A 268 2.82 14.98 -2.20
C VAL A 268 2.04 13.70 -1.97
N SER A 269 2.48 12.60 -2.59
CA SER A 269 1.93 11.27 -2.36
C SER A 269 2.53 10.64 -1.09
N ILE A 270 1.73 9.84 -0.38
CA ILE A 270 2.23 9.02 0.73
C ILE A 270 2.27 7.56 0.31
N GLU A 271 3.36 6.89 0.65
CA GLU A 271 3.59 5.51 0.28
C GLU A 271 2.77 4.52 1.12
N ILE A 272 2.25 3.51 0.44
CA ILE A 272 1.93 2.21 1.02
C ILE A 272 3.08 1.28 0.65
N ASN A 273 4.07 1.17 1.54
CA ASN A 273 5.20 0.27 1.36
C ASN A 273 4.74 -1.18 1.51
N ALA A 274 4.85 -1.93 0.44
CA ALA A 274 4.35 -3.29 0.33
C ALA A 274 5.32 -4.36 0.89
N HIS A 275 6.50 -3.95 1.39
CA HIS A 275 7.44 -4.91 1.97
C HIS A 275 6.81 -5.60 3.18
N PRO A 276 6.85 -6.95 3.27
CA PRO A 276 6.16 -7.71 4.33
C PRO A 276 6.57 -7.33 5.74
N SER A 277 7.81 -6.86 5.95
CA SER A 277 8.28 -6.39 7.26
C SER A 277 7.76 -4.99 7.61
N ARG A 278 7.17 -4.25 6.65
CA ARG A 278 6.69 -2.88 6.87
C ARG A 278 5.18 -2.78 6.81
N LEU A 279 4.59 -3.01 5.63
CA LEU A 279 3.18 -2.73 5.31
C LEU A 279 2.78 -1.33 5.83
N ASP A 280 3.61 -0.34 5.54
CA ASP A 280 3.57 1.03 6.01
C ASP A 280 3.23 1.97 4.83
N LEU A 281 2.16 2.62 4.83
CA LEU A 281 1.22 3.03 5.89
C LEU A 281 0.28 1.87 6.32
N ASP A 282 -0.10 1.83 7.62
CA ASP A 282 -1.11 0.92 8.13
C ASP A 282 -2.49 1.17 7.47
N TRP A 283 -3.25 0.11 7.19
CA TRP A 283 -4.55 0.22 6.50
C TRP A 283 -5.54 1.17 7.20
N ARG A 284 -5.47 1.32 8.53
CA ARG A 284 -6.34 2.25 9.29
C ARG A 284 -6.00 3.69 8.96
N HIS A 285 -4.71 3.99 8.83
CA HIS A 285 -4.21 5.30 8.45
C HIS A 285 -4.39 5.57 6.95
N VAL A 286 -4.35 4.52 6.10
CA VAL A 286 -4.66 4.63 4.66
C VAL A 286 -6.07 5.16 4.43
N LYS A 287 -7.06 4.64 5.19
CA LYS A 287 -8.44 5.14 5.10
C LYS A 287 -8.55 6.61 5.51
N ILE A 288 -7.86 7.01 6.59
CA ILE A 288 -7.84 8.40 7.06
C ILE A 288 -7.15 9.29 6.02
N ALA A 289 -5.99 8.89 5.48
CA ALA A 289 -5.28 9.64 4.44
C ALA A 289 -6.14 9.88 3.20
N ARG A 290 -6.86 8.84 2.74
CA ARG A 290 -7.83 8.97 1.64
C ARG A 290 -8.93 9.98 1.95
N ASP A 291 -9.49 9.93 3.16
CA ASP A 291 -10.58 10.81 3.58
C ASP A 291 -10.12 12.29 3.69
N HIS A 292 -8.80 12.51 3.93
CA HIS A 292 -8.16 13.84 3.80
C HIS A 292 -7.89 14.25 2.33
N GLY A 293 -8.03 13.35 1.37
CA GLY A 293 -7.75 13.61 -0.05
C GLY A 293 -6.28 13.41 -0.45
N VAL A 294 -5.48 12.70 0.36
CA VAL A 294 -4.08 12.39 0.05
C VAL A 294 -4.02 11.40 -1.12
N MET A 295 -3.22 11.70 -2.12
CA MET A 295 -2.83 10.72 -3.15
C MET A 295 -1.87 9.68 -2.54
N LEU A 296 -2.15 8.40 -2.73
CA LEU A 296 -1.32 7.32 -2.22
C LEU A 296 -0.52 6.65 -3.34
N SER A 297 0.61 6.00 -3.02
CA SER A 297 1.36 5.18 -3.97
C SER A 297 1.65 3.82 -3.37
N ILE A 298 1.52 2.74 -4.16
CA ILE A 298 1.79 1.38 -3.69
C ILE A 298 3.13 0.94 -4.25
N ASN A 299 4.14 0.81 -3.37
CA ASN A 299 5.51 0.53 -3.78
C ASN A 299 6.08 -0.67 -3.02
N THR A 300 7.01 -1.38 -3.64
CA THR A 300 7.53 -2.64 -3.10
C THR A 300 8.77 -2.49 -2.25
N ASP A 301 9.50 -1.38 -2.37
CA ASP A 301 10.81 -1.19 -1.73
C ASP A 301 11.72 -2.42 -1.99
N ALA A 302 11.72 -2.85 -3.25
CA ALA A 302 12.34 -4.10 -3.64
C ALA A 302 13.85 -3.97 -3.76
N HIS A 303 14.58 -4.81 -3.02
CA HIS A 303 16.04 -4.94 -3.08
C HIS A 303 16.51 -6.18 -3.88
N GLN A 304 15.55 -6.96 -4.38
CA GLN A 304 15.77 -8.13 -5.23
C GLN A 304 14.55 -8.41 -6.10
N LEU A 305 14.74 -9.20 -7.19
CA LEU A 305 13.65 -9.45 -8.16
C LEU A 305 12.40 -10.09 -7.55
N SER A 306 12.55 -10.97 -6.55
CA SER A 306 11.41 -11.56 -5.84
C SER A 306 10.64 -10.53 -4.99
N GLY A 307 11.28 -9.44 -4.56
CA GLY A 307 10.63 -8.36 -3.84
C GLY A 307 9.58 -7.61 -4.68
N LEU A 308 9.69 -7.65 -6.00
CA LEU A 308 8.69 -7.06 -6.90
C LEU A 308 7.30 -7.69 -6.72
N ASP A 309 7.24 -8.95 -6.34
CA ASP A 309 5.98 -9.69 -6.14
C ASP A 309 5.27 -9.30 -4.82
N ASN A 310 5.94 -8.54 -3.95
CA ASN A 310 5.35 -7.98 -2.72
C ASN A 310 4.22 -6.97 -3.01
N LEU A 311 4.12 -6.46 -4.24
CA LEU A 311 3.05 -5.54 -4.64
C LEU A 311 1.66 -6.02 -4.22
N GLN A 312 1.41 -7.33 -4.25
CA GLN A 312 0.15 -7.94 -3.82
C GLN A 312 -0.22 -7.60 -2.36
N TYR A 313 0.75 -7.47 -1.47
CA TYR A 313 0.51 -7.12 -0.07
C TYR A 313 0.11 -5.66 0.08
N GLY A 314 0.79 -4.76 -0.66
CA GLY A 314 0.42 -3.34 -0.71
C GLY A 314 -0.99 -3.13 -1.26
N ILE A 315 -1.37 -3.87 -2.30
CA ILE A 315 -2.75 -3.87 -2.84
C ILE A 315 -3.74 -4.34 -1.78
N GLY A 316 -3.43 -5.40 -1.02
CA GLY A 316 -4.26 -5.86 0.08
C GLY A 316 -4.49 -4.78 1.15
N ILE A 317 -3.43 -4.04 1.53
CA ILE A 317 -3.51 -2.89 2.44
C ILE A 317 -4.36 -1.76 1.85
N ALA A 318 -4.14 -1.43 0.58
CA ALA A 318 -4.91 -0.39 -0.12
C ALA A 318 -6.41 -0.73 -0.19
N ARG A 319 -6.76 -1.97 -0.55
CA ARG A 319 -8.16 -2.45 -0.56
C ARG A 319 -8.78 -2.39 0.83
N LYS A 320 -8.04 -2.82 1.87
CA LYS A 320 -8.47 -2.74 3.27
C LYS A 320 -8.63 -1.29 3.75
N GLY A 321 -7.87 -0.36 3.18
CA GLY A 321 -8.00 1.09 3.36
C GLY A 321 -9.07 1.74 2.46
N TRP A 322 -9.91 0.96 1.77
CA TRP A 322 -11.02 1.44 0.93
C TRP A 322 -10.58 2.21 -0.33
N LEU A 323 -9.37 2.01 -0.84
CA LEU A 323 -8.86 2.75 -1.98
C LEU A 323 -9.47 2.29 -3.30
N ARG A 324 -9.77 3.28 -4.14
CA ARG A 324 -10.10 3.15 -5.55
C ARG A 324 -8.85 3.34 -6.39
N LYS A 325 -8.94 3.00 -7.66
CA LYS A 325 -7.90 3.31 -8.66
C LYS A 325 -7.52 4.80 -8.66
N SER A 326 -8.49 5.70 -8.54
CA SER A 326 -8.27 7.15 -8.55
C SER A 326 -7.46 7.68 -7.37
N ASP A 327 -7.38 6.92 -6.28
CA ASP A 327 -6.72 7.31 -5.05
C ASP A 327 -5.22 6.93 -5.04
N VAL A 328 -4.74 6.27 -6.13
CA VAL A 328 -3.40 5.68 -6.18
C VAL A 328 -2.60 6.20 -7.38
N LEU A 329 -1.45 6.83 -7.09
CA LEU A 329 -0.59 7.50 -8.05
C LEU A 329 -0.07 6.58 -9.17
N ASN A 330 0.39 5.40 -8.83
CA ASN A 330 1.00 4.49 -9.81
C ASN A 330 -0.01 3.65 -10.62
N THR A 331 -1.28 4.08 -10.64
CA THR A 331 -2.30 3.61 -11.59
C THR A 331 -2.40 4.46 -12.85
N VAL A 332 -1.76 5.63 -12.87
CA VAL A 332 -1.78 6.53 -14.02
C VAL A 332 -0.76 6.08 -15.07
N ASP A 333 -0.93 6.57 -16.31
CA ASP A 333 0.04 6.29 -17.38
C ASP A 333 1.35 7.06 -17.19
N THR A 334 2.35 6.70 -18.00
CA THR A 334 3.71 7.26 -17.96
C THR A 334 3.74 8.78 -18.06
N ASN A 335 2.90 9.39 -18.93
CA ASN A 335 2.87 10.84 -19.11
C ASN A 335 2.20 11.55 -17.94
N ALA A 336 1.11 10.97 -17.43
CA ALA A 336 0.41 11.52 -16.27
C ALA A 336 1.28 11.46 -15.00
N PHE A 337 2.07 10.38 -14.81
CA PHE A 337 3.05 10.34 -13.72
C PHE A 337 4.13 11.41 -13.88
N LEU A 338 4.69 11.59 -15.08
CA LEU A 338 5.70 12.62 -15.34
C LEU A 338 5.14 14.03 -15.08
N ASN A 339 3.89 14.28 -15.48
CA ASN A 339 3.22 15.56 -15.20
C ASN A 339 3.02 15.80 -13.70
N PHE A 340 2.61 14.75 -12.94
CA PHE A 340 2.51 14.82 -11.49
C PHE A 340 3.88 15.19 -10.88
N ALA A 341 4.94 14.48 -11.24
CA ALA A 341 6.28 14.72 -10.73
C ALA A 341 6.79 16.14 -11.06
N LYS A 342 6.56 16.61 -12.30
CA LYS A 342 6.97 17.97 -12.73
C LYS A 342 6.09 19.09 -12.17
N SER A 343 4.86 18.83 -11.75
CA SER A 343 4.03 19.86 -11.12
C SER A 343 4.56 20.30 -9.75
N LYS A 344 5.63 19.68 -9.30
CA LYS A 344 6.35 19.98 -8.06
C LYS A 344 7.53 20.94 -8.27
N ILE A 345 8.10 20.97 -9.46
CA ILE A 345 9.22 21.84 -9.86
C ILE A 345 8.65 23.06 -10.58
#